data_5e49e84579ec10f64333741df2007034
#
_entry.id   5e49e84579ec10f64333741df2007034
#
_cell.length_a   1.000
_cell.length_b   1.000
_cell.length_c   1.000
_cell.angle_alpha   90.00
_cell.angle_beta   90.00
_cell.angle_gamma   90.00
#
_symmetry.space_group_name_H-M   'P 1'
#
loop_
_entity.id
_entity.type
_entity.pdbx_description
1 polymer ?
#
loop_
_entity_poly.entity_id
_entity_poly.type
_entity_poly.pdbx_seq_one_letter_code
_entity_poly.pdbx_strand_id
1 'polypeptide(L)'
;MAGGTGVRFWPVSRAAKPKQFLDVAYTGKTFIQSTYERFLKVVPQENILIVTGDRYRDIVKEQLPDLADENLLLEPYSRNTAPCIAYATYTLLKRDPLARMVVSPSDHMIDNEELFVETIRKAFDYIEEHDTLMTLGVIPTRPDTNYGYVQAYGGSDVYKNGNPMQVKTFTEKPDRELAKVFISTGEFFWNAGIFLWKAETIRNEMEKYLPEVTGLFKGWENALGTPIEGEFIAKAYTDCPYISIDSGVMEKTDIAWMYPVRFGWGDIGTWESLYNIMPEKDSMGNAMSAEKTLVENTSGVLVVSPEKKKLIAIKGLEDYMVIDTEDVLVICPKDDKKFKDFISGIGMPEYEKYR
;
A
#
# COMPACT_ATOMS: atom_id res chain seq x y z
N MET A 1 -2.20 -6.58 -3.37
CA MET A 1 -3.45 -6.03 -2.77
C MET A 1 -3.75 -4.67 -3.41
N ALA A 2 -4.91 -4.51 -4.08
CA ALA A 2 -5.28 -3.30 -4.84
C ALA A 2 -6.70 -2.78 -4.49
N GLY A 3 -7.11 -2.92 -3.22
CA GLY A 3 -8.48 -2.66 -2.76
C GLY A 3 -8.75 -1.28 -2.15
N GLY A 4 -7.74 -0.43 -1.98
CA GLY A 4 -7.88 0.89 -1.35
C GLY A 4 -8.70 1.88 -2.17
N THR A 5 -9.40 2.81 -1.51
CA THR A 5 -10.20 3.86 -2.19
C THR A 5 -9.41 5.13 -2.50
N GLY A 6 -8.20 5.28 -1.96
CA GLY A 6 -7.27 6.37 -2.28
C GLY A 6 -7.77 7.79 -2.01
N VAL A 7 -8.76 7.98 -1.16
CA VAL A 7 -9.47 9.26 -0.92
C VAL A 7 -8.56 10.45 -0.60
N ARG A 8 -7.38 10.21 -0.05
CA ARG A 8 -6.43 11.28 0.33
C ARG A 8 -5.82 12.02 -0.86
N PHE A 9 -5.92 11.45 -2.08
CA PHE A 9 -5.48 12.09 -3.32
C PHE A 9 -6.64 12.71 -4.12
N TRP A 10 -7.79 12.88 -3.47
CA TRP A 10 -8.84 13.68 -4.08
C TRP A 10 -8.31 15.11 -4.38
N PRO A 11 -8.63 15.73 -5.52
CA PRO A 11 -9.62 15.32 -6.54
C PRO A 11 -9.07 14.43 -7.66
N VAL A 12 -7.79 14.07 -7.67
CA VAL A 12 -7.20 13.23 -8.73
C VAL A 12 -7.62 11.76 -8.55
N SER A 13 -7.64 11.27 -7.32
CA SER A 13 -8.18 9.96 -6.98
C SER A 13 -9.68 10.05 -6.71
N ARG A 14 -10.45 9.19 -7.35
CA ARG A 14 -11.92 9.10 -7.24
C ARG A 14 -12.32 7.67 -6.90
N ALA A 15 -13.56 7.51 -6.42
CA ALA A 15 -14.11 6.18 -6.12
C ALA A 15 -14.09 5.23 -7.32
N ALA A 16 -14.26 5.76 -8.53
CA ALA A 16 -14.20 4.98 -9.77
C ALA A 16 -12.75 4.68 -10.21
N LYS A 17 -11.77 5.52 -9.85
CA LYS A 17 -10.37 5.39 -10.23
C LYS A 17 -9.46 5.79 -9.06
N PRO A 18 -9.29 4.91 -8.06
CA PRO A 18 -8.46 5.21 -6.89
C PRO A 18 -6.97 5.22 -7.20
N LYS A 19 -6.17 5.67 -6.24
CA LYS A 19 -4.73 5.95 -6.30
C LYS A 19 -3.92 4.88 -7.04
N GLN A 20 -4.15 3.61 -6.77
CA GLN A 20 -3.39 2.50 -7.36
C GLN A 20 -3.50 2.42 -8.88
N PHE A 21 -4.54 2.99 -9.47
CA PHE A 21 -4.78 3.04 -10.92
C PHE A 21 -4.36 4.37 -11.56
N LEU A 22 -3.61 5.19 -10.84
CA LEU A 22 -3.14 6.51 -11.27
C LEU A 22 -1.62 6.54 -11.37
N ASP A 23 -1.11 7.34 -12.30
CA ASP A 23 0.29 7.76 -12.34
C ASP A 23 0.45 9.06 -11.54
N VAL A 24 0.41 8.94 -10.21
CA VAL A 24 0.55 10.10 -9.31
C VAL A 24 2.00 10.58 -9.23
N ALA A 25 2.95 9.69 -9.48
CA ALA A 25 4.38 9.99 -9.45
C ALA A 25 4.94 10.48 -10.79
N TYR A 26 4.11 10.59 -11.83
CA TYR A 26 4.47 11.03 -13.18
C TYR A 26 5.60 10.22 -13.83
N THR A 27 5.61 8.93 -13.58
CA THR A 27 6.60 7.99 -14.13
C THR A 27 6.21 7.43 -15.50
N GLY A 28 5.02 7.74 -16.01
CA GLY A 28 4.43 7.16 -17.21
C GLY A 28 3.70 5.84 -16.95
N LYS A 29 3.64 5.37 -15.69
CA LYS A 29 2.98 4.13 -15.27
C LYS A 29 2.15 4.35 -14.03
N THR A 30 1.00 3.67 -13.95
CA THR A 30 0.21 3.66 -12.73
C THR A 30 0.91 2.84 -11.64
N PHE A 31 0.53 3.06 -10.38
CA PHE A 31 1.14 2.31 -9.27
C PHE A 31 0.99 0.79 -9.42
N ILE A 32 -0.19 0.32 -9.85
CA ILE A 32 -0.41 -1.12 -10.04
C ILE A 32 0.47 -1.68 -11.15
N GLN A 33 0.69 -0.93 -12.25
CA GLN A 33 1.59 -1.33 -13.33
C GLN A 33 3.04 -1.40 -12.84
N SER A 34 3.52 -0.37 -12.15
CA SER A 34 4.87 -0.34 -11.60
C SER A 34 5.10 -1.46 -10.59
N THR A 35 4.11 -1.75 -9.73
CA THR A 35 4.18 -2.85 -8.77
C THR A 35 4.18 -4.21 -9.46
N TYR A 36 3.31 -4.41 -10.45
CA TYR A 36 3.23 -5.64 -11.21
C TYR A 36 4.54 -5.94 -11.94
N GLU A 37 5.09 -4.98 -12.67
CA GLU A 37 6.37 -5.12 -13.38
C GLU A 37 7.55 -5.40 -12.43
N ARG A 38 7.54 -4.80 -11.24
CA ARG A 38 8.53 -5.06 -10.21
C ARG A 38 8.49 -6.52 -9.75
N PHE A 39 7.30 -7.08 -9.57
CA PHE A 39 7.14 -8.47 -9.15
C PHE A 39 7.41 -9.48 -10.28
N LEU A 40 7.28 -9.12 -11.56
CA LEU A 40 7.74 -9.94 -12.68
C LEU A 40 9.27 -10.21 -12.64
N LYS A 41 10.04 -9.37 -11.93
CA LYS A 41 11.48 -9.60 -11.68
C LYS A 41 11.75 -10.62 -10.56
N VAL A 42 10.73 -10.95 -9.78
CA VAL A 42 10.80 -11.82 -8.60
C VAL A 42 10.20 -13.20 -8.88
N VAL A 43 9.01 -13.24 -9.48
CA VAL A 43 8.23 -14.47 -9.74
C VAL A 43 7.71 -14.48 -11.17
N PRO A 44 7.45 -15.68 -11.75
CA PRO A 44 6.77 -15.81 -13.04
C PRO A 44 5.38 -15.15 -13.00
N GLN A 45 4.92 -14.70 -14.16
CA GLN A 45 3.65 -14.00 -14.32
C GLN A 45 2.44 -14.80 -13.81
N GLU A 46 2.41 -16.09 -14.07
CA GLU A 46 1.36 -17.01 -13.63
C GLU A 46 1.25 -17.13 -12.11
N ASN A 47 2.27 -16.69 -11.38
CA ASN A 47 2.31 -16.70 -9.91
C ASN A 47 1.97 -15.34 -9.28
N ILE A 48 1.60 -14.34 -10.07
CA ILE A 48 1.17 -13.04 -9.57
C ILE A 48 -0.35 -13.01 -9.45
N LEU A 49 -0.87 -12.88 -8.23
CA LEU A 49 -2.29 -12.66 -7.97
C LEU A 49 -2.54 -11.16 -7.69
N ILE A 50 -3.62 -10.65 -8.27
CA ILE A 50 -4.14 -9.31 -7.94
C ILE A 50 -5.45 -9.49 -7.18
N VAL A 51 -5.52 -8.99 -5.94
CA VAL A 51 -6.75 -8.97 -5.14
C VAL A 51 -7.28 -7.55 -5.11
N THR A 52 -8.51 -7.34 -5.57
CA THR A 52 -9.14 -6.02 -5.65
C THR A 52 -10.65 -6.11 -5.52
N GLY A 53 -11.33 -4.96 -5.33
CA GLY A 53 -12.79 -4.93 -5.33
C GLY A 53 -13.39 -5.26 -6.71
N ASP A 54 -14.49 -5.99 -6.77
CA ASP A 54 -15.14 -6.43 -8.03
C ASP A 54 -15.39 -5.27 -8.99
N ARG A 55 -15.76 -4.09 -8.49
CA ARG A 55 -15.97 -2.87 -9.30
C ARG A 55 -14.72 -2.39 -10.06
N TYR A 56 -13.54 -2.88 -9.73
CA TYR A 56 -12.27 -2.49 -10.37
C TYR A 56 -11.77 -3.54 -11.37
N ARG A 57 -12.56 -4.58 -11.66
CA ARG A 57 -12.22 -5.64 -12.62
C ARG A 57 -11.74 -5.06 -13.95
N ASP A 58 -12.56 -4.19 -14.56
CA ASP A 58 -12.32 -3.69 -15.91
C ASP A 58 -11.06 -2.82 -15.98
N ILE A 59 -10.84 -1.94 -14.98
CA ILE A 59 -9.63 -1.10 -14.95
C ILE A 59 -8.35 -1.91 -14.70
N VAL A 60 -8.42 -3.00 -13.93
CA VAL A 60 -7.27 -3.92 -13.79
C VAL A 60 -6.98 -4.59 -15.12
N LYS A 61 -7.98 -5.10 -15.83
CA LYS A 61 -7.81 -5.71 -17.15
C LYS A 61 -7.30 -4.74 -18.20
N GLU A 62 -7.72 -3.49 -18.16
CA GLU A 62 -7.20 -2.42 -19.03
C GLU A 62 -5.71 -2.17 -18.76
N GLN A 63 -5.30 -2.07 -17.48
CA GLN A 63 -3.94 -1.71 -17.09
C GLN A 63 -2.98 -2.88 -17.05
N LEU A 64 -3.46 -4.10 -16.85
CA LEU A 64 -2.69 -5.36 -16.83
C LEU A 64 -3.32 -6.37 -17.80
N PRO A 65 -3.24 -6.11 -19.13
CA PRO A 65 -3.93 -6.95 -20.13
C PRO A 65 -3.44 -8.39 -20.18
N ASP A 66 -2.20 -8.64 -19.76
CA ASP A 66 -1.60 -9.97 -19.75
C ASP A 66 -1.93 -10.76 -18.47
N LEU A 67 -2.62 -10.16 -17.49
CA LEU A 67 -3.01 -10.87 -16.27
C LEU A 67 -4.12 -11.90 -16.58
N ALA A 68 -3.86 -13.17 -16.29
CA ALA A 68 -4.82 -14.24 -16.44
C ALA A 68 -6.06 -14.04 -15.54
N ASP A 69 -7.24 -14.47 -16.00
CA ASP A 69 -8.50 -14.26 -15.28
C ASP A 69 -8.51 -14.95 -13.91
N GLU A 70 -7.95 -16.14 -13.84
CA GLU A 70 -7.80 -16.91 -12.60
C GLU A 70 -6.84 -16.29 -11.58
N ASN A 71 -6.06 -15.29 -11.99
CA ASN A 71 -5.14 -14.54 -11.12
C ASN A 71 -5.72 -13.21 -10.64
N LEU A 72 -6.92 -12.85 -11.08
CA LEU A 72 -7.65 -11.69 -10.61
C LEU A 72 -8.72 -12.12 -9.59
N LEU A 73 -8.40 -11.96 -8.31
CA LEU A 73 -9.29 -12.28 -7.20
C LEU A 73 -10.15 -11.06 -6.85
N LEU A 74 -11.46 -11.23 -6.83
CA LEU A 74 -12.40 -10.13 -6.70
C LEU A 74 -13.14 -10.17 -5.37
N GLU A 75 -12.96 -9.11 -4.59
CA GLU A 75 -13.64 -8.90 -3.32
C GLU A 75 -14.98 -8.19 -3.55
N PRO A 76 -16.11 -8.75 -3.12
CA PRO A 76 -17.42 -8.11 -3.26
C PRO A 76 -17.55 -6.88 -2.35
N TYR A 77 -16.86 -6.89 -1.19
CA TYR A 77 -16.85 -5.81 -0.20
C TYR A 77 -15.44 -5.57 0.31
N SER A 78 -15.11 -4.32 0.64
CA SER A 78 -13.85 -4.00 1.31
C SER A 78 -13.92 -4.39 2.80
N ARG A 79 -13.08 -5.32 3.23
CA ARG A 79 -13.00 -5.83 4.61
C ARG A 79 -11.62 -5.68 5.25
N ASN A 80 -10.78 -4.76 4.72
CA ASN A 80 -9.38 -4.57 5.11
C ASN A 80 -8.48 -5.74 4.65
N THR A 81 -7.28 -5.88 5.19
CA THR A 81 -6.22 -6.74 4.61
C THR A 81 -6.31 -8.20 5.02
N ALA A 82 -6.84 -8.56 6.21
CA ALA A 82 -6.87 -9.95 6.63
C ALA A 82 -7.76 -10.84 5.74
N PRO A 83 -9.01 -10.47 5.39
CA PRO A 83 -9.82 -11.28 4.46
C PRO A 83 -9.24 -11.34 3.04
N CYS A 84 -8.64 -10.26 2.57
CA CYS A 84 -7.91 -10.22 1.30
C CYS A 84 -6.78 -11.25 1.27
N ILE A 85 -5.97 -11.31 2.33
CA ILE A 85 -4.86 -12.26 2.47
C ILE A 85 -5.41 -13.69 2.63
N ALA A 86 -6.50 -13.90 3.39
CA ALA A 86 -7.13 -15.21 3.53
C ALA A 86 -7.55 -15.77 2.15
N TYR A 87 -8.25 -14.96 1.36
CA TYR A 87 -8.68 -15.35 0.03
C TYR A 87 -7.49 -15.76 -0.86
N ALA A 88 -6.45 -14.92 -0.91
CA ALA A 88 -5.23 -15.24 -1.67
C ALA A 88 -4.53 -16.49 -1.14
N THR A 89 -4.42 -16.64 0.19
CA THR A 89 -3.78 -17.80 0.83
C THR A 89 -4.49 -19.11 0.48
N TYR A 90 -5.82 -19.16 0.63
CA TYR A 90 -6.58 -20.38 0.29
C TYR A 90 -6.54 -20.67 -1.21
N THR A 91 -6.54 -19.65 -2.07
CA THR A 91 -6.37 -19.83 -3.53
C THR A 91 -5.02 -20.44 -3.85
N LEU A 92 -3.94 -19.94 -3.22
CA LEU A 92 -2.60 -20.48 -3.42
C LEU A 92 -2.47 -21.91 -2.90
N LEU A 93 -2.95 -22.21 -1.69
CA LEU A 93 -2.92 -23.54 -1.10
C LEU A 93 -3.69 -24.58 -1.95
N LYS A 94 -4.75 -24.16 -2.64
CA LYS A 94 -5.47 -25.01 -3.60
C LYS A 94 -4.61 -25.37 -4.81
N ARG A 95 -3.75 -24.46 -5.26
CA ARG A 95 -2.87 -24.64 -6.43
C ARG A 95 -1.59 -25.39 -6.04
N ASP A 96 -1.00 -25.00 -4.92
CA ASP A 96 0.25 -25.56 -4.41
C ASP A 96 0.26 -25.55 -2.88
N PRO A 97 0.15 -26.72 -2.21
CA PRO A 97 0.21 -26.83 -0.75
C PRO A 97 1.52 -26.32 -0.12
N LEU A 98 2.60 -26.24 -0.91
CA LEU A 98 3.91 -25.75 -0.46
C LEU A 98 4.16 -24.29 -0.87
N ALA A 99 3.15 -23.57 -1.33
CA ALA A 99 3.29 -22.21 -1.80
C ALA A 99 3.93 -21.30 -0.75
N ARG A 100 4.89 -20.50 -1.19
CA ARG A 100 5.44 -19.35 -0.48
C ARG A 100 4.88 -18.09 -1.12
N MET A 101 4.52 -17.13 -0.33
CA MET A 101 3.90 -15.92 -0.85
C MET A 101 4.55 -14.65 -0.32
N VAL A 102 4.60 -13.63 -1.16
CA VAL A 102 4.84 -12.25 -0.79
C VAL A 102 3.55 -11.46 -0.99
N VAL A 103 3.16 -10.73 0.02
CA VAL A 103 1.98 -9.84 -0.01
C VAL A 103 2.45 -8.41 -0.02
N SER A 104 1.99 -7.62 -0.97
CA SER A 104 2.36 -6.20 -1.10
C SER A 104 1.15 -5.35 -1.43
N PRO A 105 1.04 -4.14 -0.87
CA PRO A 105 0.19 -3.10 -1.43
C PRO A 105 0.62 -2.76 -2.88
N SER A 106 -0.33 -2.35 -3.70
CA SER A 106 -0.08 -2.02 -5.11
C SER A 106 0.21 -0.54 -5.37
N ASP A 107 0.30 0.27 -4.31
CA ASP A 107 0.35 1.73 -4.38
C ASP A 107 1.54 2.35 -3.64
N HIS A 108 2.59 1.54 -3.41
CA HIS A 108 3.83 1.97 -2.80
C HIS A 108 4.91 2.28 -3.85
N MET A 109 5.70 3.30 -3.57
CA MET A 109 6.90 3.63 -4.32
C MET A 109 8.11 2.90 -3.78
N ILE A 110 8.98 2.46 -4.70
CA ILE A 110 10.29 1.86 -4.43
C ILE A 110 11.29 2.51 -5.37
N ASP A 111 12.30 3.18 -4.81
CA ASP A 111 13.29 3.91 -5.61
C ASP A 111 14.35 2.98 -6.21
N ASN A 112 14.83 2.02 -5.40
CA ASN A 112 15.83 1.05 -5.83
C ASN A 112 15.21 -0.34 -6.00
N GLU A 113 14.70 -0.60 -7.20
CA GLU A 113 14.03 -1.86 -7.52
C GLU A 113 15.00 -3.07 -7.51
N GLU A 114 16.26 -2.88 -7.86
CA GLU A 114 17.25 -3.99 -7.84
C GLU A 114 17.46 -4.47 -6.41
N LEU A 115 17.67 -3.55 -5.49
CA LEU A 115 17.82 -3.87 -4.06
C LEU A 115 16.53 -4.46 -3.48
N PHE A 116 15.37 -3.99 -3.92
CA PHE A 116 14.09 -4.58 -3.55
C PHE A 116 14.01 -6.05 -3.98
N VAL A 117 14.29 -6.35 -5.25
CA VAL A 117 14.25 -7.72 -5.79
C VAL A 117 15.22 -8.64 -5.05
N GLU A 118 16.45 -8.17 -4.80
CA GLU A 118 17.44 -8.91 -4.03
C GLU A 118 16.94 -9.20 -2.60
N THR A 119 16.35 -8.19 -1.95
CA THR A 119 15.80 -8.34 -0.59
C THR A 119 14.67 -9.36 -0.54
N ILE A 120 13.72 -9.30 -1.50
CA ILE A 120 12.62 -10.25 -1.55
C ILE A 120 13.13 -11.69 -1.74
N ARG A 121 14.15 -11.89 -2.60
CA ARG A 121 14.75 -13.23 -2.79
C ARG A 121 15.39 -13.74 -1.50
N LYS A 122 16.21 -12.94 -0.82
CA LYS A 122 16.80 -13.31 0.48
C LYS A 122 15.75 -13.61 1.55
N ALA A 123 14.65 -12.85 1.55
CA ALA A 123 13.55 -13.09 2.47
C ALA A 123 12.82 -14.40 2.15
N PHE A 124 12.66 -14.75 0.87
CA PHE A 124 12.14 -16.07 0.45
C PHE A 124 13.05 -17.21 0.89
N ASP A 125 14.37 -17.07 0.74
CA ASP A 125 15.34 -18.09 1.20
C ASP A 125 15.23 -18.30 2.71
N TYR A 126 15.08 -17.22 3.48
CA TYR A 126 14.94 -17.31 4.93
C TYR A 126 13.65 -18.03 5.35
N ILE A 127 12.49 -17.68 4.78
CA ILE A 127 11.21 -18.31 5.13
C ILE A 127 11.10 -19.76 4.63
N GLU A 128 11.94 -20.18 3.66
CA GLU A 128 12.01 -21.58 3.24
C GLU A 128 12.49 -22.48 4.36
N GLU A 129 13.49 -22.01 5.11
CA GLU A 129 14.12 -22.75 6.21
C GLU A 129 13.42 -22.52 7.57
N HIS A 130 12.60 -21.45 7.68
CA HIS A 130 12.00 -21.03 8.95
C HIS A 130 10.50 -20.79 8.81
N ASP A 131 9.71 -21.34 9.74
CA ASP A 131 8.27 -21.08 9.80
C ASP A 131 8.01 -19.76 10.52
N THR A 132 8.15 -18.66 9.81
CA THR A 132 8.03 -17.29 10.31
C THR A 132 7.05 -16.46 9.50
N LEU A 133 6.46 -15.44 10.13
CA LEU A 133 5.77 -14.35 9.45
C LEU A 133 6.71 -13.15 9.35
N MET A 134 7.23 -12.91 8.15
CA MET A 134 8.20 -11.86 7.91
C MET A 134 7.55 -10.59 7.38
N THR A 135 7.92 -9.43 7.93
CA THR A 135 7.63 -8.11 7.35
C THR A 135 8.91 -7.43 6.90
N LEU A 136 8.80 -6.44 5.98
CA LEU A 136 9.91 -5.55 5.65
C LEU A 136 9.87 -4.31 6.54
N GLY A 137 10.95 -4.08 7.28
CA GLY A 137 11.12 -2.93 8.16
C GLY A 137 11.98 -1.86 7.52
N VAL A 138 11.41 -0.72 7.16
CA VAL A 138 12.13 0.38 6.55
C VAL A 138 12.80 1.22 7.64
N ILE A 139 14.07 1.53 7.46
CA ILE A 139 14.82 2.35 8.42
C ILE A 139 14.29 3.78 8.39
N PRO A 140 13.76 4.30 9.51
CA PRO A 140 13.16 5.61 9.56
C PRO A 140 14.17 6.72 9.30
N THR A 141 13.78 7.71 8.50
CA THR A 141 14.59 8.91 8.21
C THR A 141 14.02 10.17 8.86
N ARG A 142 12.76 10.11 9.35
CA ARG A 142 12.02 11.20 10.00
C ARG A 142 10.96 10.64 10.95
N PRO A 143 10.47 11.42 11.94
CA PRO A 143 9.39 10.99 12.83
C PRO A 143 8.03 11.09 12.13
N ASP A 144 7.72 10.12 11.27
CA ASP A 144 6.46 10.06 10.55
C ASP A 144 5.34 9.46 11.42
N THR A 145 4.19 10.12 11.47
CA THR A 145 3.03 9.71 12.26
C THR A 145 1.97 8.97 11.44
N ASN A 146 2.21 8.81 10.13
CA ASN A 146 1.30 8.12 9.23
C ASN A 146 1.61 6.63 9.07
N TYR A 147 2.78 6.19 9.56
CA TYR A 147 3.26 4.81 9.43
C TYR A 147 3.13 4.02 10.73
N GLY A 148 2.91 2.72 10.60
CA GLY A 148 3.14 1.77 11.66
C GLY A 148 4.64 1.60 11.92
N TYR A 149 5.02 1.32 13.16
CA TYR A 149 6.39 1.04 13.58
C TYR A 149 6.52 -0.37 14.11
N VAL A 150 7.62 -1.02 13.75
CA VAL A 150 7.99 -2.36 14.22
C VAL A 150 9.23 -2.23 15.08
N GLN A 151 9.16 -2.65 16.35
CA GLN A 151 10.34 -2.79 17.21
C GLN A 151 10.93 -4.19 17.04
N ALA A 152 12.24 -4.27 16.83
CA ALA A 152 12.96 -5.53 16.70
C ALA A 152 14.02 -5.73 17.80
N TYR A 153 14.30 -7.00 18.14
CA TYR A 153 15.38 -7.33 19.06
C TYR A 153 16.75 -7.08 18.41
N GLY A 154 17.71 -6.54 19.19
CA GLY A 154 19.09 -6.36 18.78
C GLY A 154 19.45 -4.95 18.31
N GLY A 155 18.47 -4.07 18.09
CA GLY A 155 18.72 -2.64 17.82
C GLY A 155 19.53 -2.34 16.57
N SER A 156 20.10 -1.12 16.53
CA SER A 156 20.81 -0.57 15.39
C SER A 156 22.05 -1.35 14.95
N ASP A 157 22.65 -2.13 15.81
CA ASP A 157 23.87 -2.86 15.47
C ASP A 157 23.61 -4.15 14.69
N VAL A 158 22.43 -4.76 14.88
CA VAL A 158 22.05 -5.99 14.19
C VAL A 158 21.61 -5.70 12.76
N TYR A 159 20.86 -4.61 12.51
CA TYR A 159 20.39 -4.30 11.16
C TYR A 159 21.54 -3.97 10.18
N LYS A 160 22.70 -3.50 10.69
CA LYS A 160 23.87 -3.23 9.84
C LYS A 160 24.39 -4.50 9.15
N ASN A 161 24.10 -5.66 9.72
CA ASN A 161 24.50 -6.95 9.15
C ASN A 161 23.56 -7.46 8.07
N GLY A 162 22.41 -6.80 7.86
CA GLY A 162 21.43 -7.18 6.84
C GLY A 162 20.70 -8.51 7.09
N ASN A 163 20.69 -8.98 8.33
CA ASN A 163 20.03 -10.23 8.73
C ASN A 163 18.60 -9.97 9.21
N PRO A 164 17.68 -10.94 9.06
CA PRO A 164 16.38 -10.88 9.67
C PRO A 164 16.46 -10.75 11.21
N MET A 165 15.50 -10.03 11.78
CA MET A 165 15.42 -9.75 13.20
C MET A 165 14.05 -10.19 13.74
N GLN A 166 14.02 -10.80 14.93
CA GLN A 166 12.75 -11.12 15.56
C GLN A 166 12.04 -9.82 15.98
N VAL A 167 10.74 -9.75 15.72
CA VAL A 167 9.90 -8.62 16.12
C VAL A 167 9.58 -8.71 17.61
N LYS A 168 9.66 -7.58 18.29
CA LYS A 168 9.30 -7.42 19.70
C LYS A 168 7.88 -6.88 19.86
N THR A 169 7.53 -5.87 19.08
CA THR A 169 6.19 -5.27 19.11
C THR A 169 5.90 -4.48 17.83
N PHE A 170 4.62 -4.26 17.59
CA PHE A 170 4.12 -3.32 16.59
C PHE A 170 3.48 -2.11 17.29
N THR A 171 3.57 -0.94 16.69
CA THR A 171 2.90 0.28 17.17
C THR A 171 2.33 1.01 15.97
N GLU A 172 1.02 1.08 15.88
CA GLU A 172 0.33 1.71 14.75
C GLU A 172 0.25 3.22 14.97
N LYS A 173 0.77 3.99 14.03
CA LYS A 173 0.65 5.45 13.90
C LYS A 173 0.85 6.21 15.23
N PRO A 174 2.06 6.21 15.80
CA PRO A 174 2.34 6.91 17.05
C PRO A 174 2.17 8.43 16.89
N ASP A 175 2.02 9.14 17.99
CA ASP A 175 2.14 10.59 17.97
C ASP A 175 3.60 11.02 17.65
N ARG A 176 3.78 12.33 17.39
CA ARG A 176 5.07 12.85 16.93
C ARG A 176 6.18 12.72 17.98
N GLU A 177 5.86 12.87 19.25
CA GLU A 177 6.84 12.78 20.33
C GLU A 177 7.30 11.34 20.52
N LEU A 178 6.38 10.39 20.47
CA LEU A 178 6.69 8.97 20.52
C LEU A 178 7.48 8.54 19.28
N ALA A 179 7.13 9.01 18.09
CA ALA A 179 7.88 8.75 16.85
C ALA A 179 9.34 9.25 16.93
N LYS A 180 9.59 10.42 17.55
CA LYS A 180 10.96 10.92 17.80
C LYS A 180 11.74 9.99 18.73
N VAL A 181 11.09 9.51 19.80
CA VAL A 181 11.70 8.54 20.73
C VAL A 181 12.06 7.26 19.98
N PHE A 182 11.16 6.72 19.17
CA PHE A 182 11.39 5.50 18.41
C PHE A 182 12.63 5.61 17.50
N ILE A 183 12.78 6.72 16.79
CA ILE A 183 13.96 6.94 15.94
C ILE A 183 15.24 7.03 16.78
N SER A 184 15.19 7.70 17.93
CA SER A 184 16.39 7.91 18.77
C SER A 184 16.94 6.61 19.38
N THR A 185 16.09 5.59 19.58
CA THR A 185 16.52 4.28 20.11
C THR A 185 17.23 3.43 19.07
N GLY A 186 16.93 3.64 17.77
CA GLY A 186 17.46 2.81 16.68
C GLY A 186 16.92 1.37 16.62
N GLU A 187 15.88 1.06 17.42
CA GLU A 187 15.25 -0.26 17.48
C GLU A 187 13.96 -0.34 16.66
N PHE A 188 13.44 0.79 16.18
CA PHE A 188 12.16 0.89 15.49
C PHE A 188 12.34 1.14 14.00
N PHE A 189 11.49 0.49 13.21
CA PHE A 189 11.48 0.54 11.75
C PHE A 189 10.04 0.85 11.29
N TRP A 190 9.89 1.53 10.17
CA TRP A 190 8.55 1.67 9.57
C TRP A 190 8.08 0.33 9.01
N ASN A 191 6.86 -0.06 9.32
CA ASN A 191 6.23 -1.22 8.72
C ASN A 191 5.89 -0.91 7.25
N ALA A 192 6.56 -1.58 6.32
CA ALA A 192 6.28 -1.39 4.89
C ALA A 192 4.93 -1.98 4.45
N GLY A 193 4.29 -2.79 5.29
CA GLY A 193 3.09 -3.54 4.90
C GLY A 193 3.34 -4.56 3.79
N ILE A 194 4.61 -4.97 3.61
CA ILE A 194 5.04 -6.02 2.69
C ILE A 194 5.43 -7.22 3.53
N PHE A 195 4.76 -8.34 3.31
CA PHE A 195 4.90 -9.54 4.13
C PHE A 195 5.31 -10.73 3.30
N LEU A 196 6.08 -11.65 3.90
CA LEU A 196 6.49 -12.92 3.28
C LEU A 196 6.32 -14.06 4.28
N TRP A 197 5.79 -15.19 3.80
CA TRP A 197 5.57 -16.40 4.59
C TRP A 197 5.25 -17.61 3.71
N LYS A 198 5.29 -18.80 4.29
CA LYS A 198 4.66 -19.97 3.69
C LYS A 198 3.13 -19.83 3.80
N ALA A 199 2.40 -20.17 2.76
CA ALA A 199 0.94 -20.07 2.77
C ALA A 199 0.30 -20.91 3.90
N GLU A 200 0.89 -22.06 4.23
CA GLU A 200 0.45 -22.87 5.35
C GLU A 200 0.72 -22.20 6.71
N THR A 201 1.88 -21.54 6.89
CA THR A 201 2.22 -20.85 8.14
C THR A 201 1.23 -19.73 8.43
N ILE A 202 0.94 -18.85 7.45
CA ILE A 202 -0.04 -17.78 7.66
C ILE A 202 -1.45 -18.32 7.85
N ARG A 203 -1.86 -19.38 7.15
CA ARG A 203 -3.15 -20.04 7.38
C ARG A 203 -3.29 -20.47 8.84
N ASN A 204 -2.30 -21.17 9.38
CA ASN A 204 -2.32 -21.66 10.75
C ASN A 204 -2.40 -20.51 11.77
N GLU A 205 -1.64 -19.43 11.57
CA GLU A 205 -1.70 -18.26 12.44
C GLU A 205 -3.04 -17.49 12.31
N MET A 206 -3.61 -17.42 11.11
CA MET A 206 -4.96 -16.86 10.93
C MET A 206 -6.04 -17.74 11.57
N GLU A 207 -5.96 -19.05 11.49
CA GLU A 207 -6.90 -19.97 12.18
C GLU A 207 -6.81 -19.83 13.69
N LYS A 208 -5.62 -19.55 14.23
CA LYS A 208 -5.37 -19.33 15.66
C LYS A 208 -5.90 -17.97 16.16
N TYR A 209 -5.65 -16.88 15.43
CA TYR A 209 -5.89 -15.51 15.89
C TYR A 209 -7.12 -14.84 15.29
N LEU A 210 -7.65 -15.35 14.17
CA LEU A 210 -8.78 -14.84 13.43
C LEU A 210 -9.78 -15.95 13.04
N PRO A 211 -10.23 -16.80 13.99
CA PRO A 211 -11.16 -17.88 13.68
C PRO A 211 -12.50 -17.36 13.13
N GLU A 212 -12.89 -16.12 13.43
CA GLU A 212 -14.07 -15.44 12.89
C GLU A 212 -13.93 -15.10 11.40
N VAL A 213 -12.71 -14.96 10.88
CA VAL A 213 -12.44 -14.80 9.45
C VAL A 213 -12.30 -16.15 8.78
N THR A 214 -11.41 -17.01 9.28
CA THR A 214 -11.08 -18.30 8.66
C THR A 214 -12.27 -19.26 8.65
N GLY A 215 -13.13 -19.20 9.66
CA GLY A 215 -14.36 -19.96 9.71
C GLY A 215 -15.32 -19.70 8.56
N LEU A 216 -15.32 -18.48 8.00
CA LEU A 216 -16.14 -18.11 6.83
C LEU A 216 -15.64 -18.71 5.51
N PHE A 217 -14.35 -19.07 5.47
CA PHE A 217 -13.74 -19.74 4.31
C PHE A 217 -13.78 -21.27 4.41
N LYS A 218 -14.46 -21.84 5.41
CA LYS A 218 -14.57 -23.30 5.54
C LYS A 218 -15.23 -23.92 4.30
N GLY A 219 -14.54 -24.92 3.71
CA GLY A 219 -14.96 -25.57 2.46
C GLY A 219 -14.34 -24.94 1.21
N TRP A 220 -13.36 -24.05 1.38
CA TRP A 220 -12.62 -23.41 0.28
C TRP A 220 -12.03 -24.41 -0.72
N GLU A 221 -11.63 -25.61 -0.27
CA GLU A 221 -11.06 -26.66 -1.10
C GLU A 221 -12.01 -27.10 -2.23
N ASN A 222 -13.34 -27.04 -1.96
CA ASN A 222 -14.36 -27.45 -2.92
C ASN A 222 -14.93 -26.28 -3.73
N ALA A 223 -14.73 -25.04 -3.28
CA ALA A 223 -15.36 -23.84 -3.87
C ALA A 223 -14.39 -23.06 -4.78
N LEU A 224 -13.15 -22.78 -4.32
CA LEU A 224 -12.21 -21.96 -5.08
C LEU A 224 -11.77 -22.65 -6.36
N GLY A 225 -11.57 -21.88 -7.43
CA GLY A 225 -11.25 -22.38 -8.77
C GLY A 225 -12.36 -23.17 -9.43
N THR A 226 -13.62 -23.01 -8.97
CA THR A 226 -14.81 -23.68 -9.53
C THR A 226 -15.91 -22.64 -9.88
N PRO A 227 -16.96 -23.02 -10.64
CA PRO A 227 -18.04 -22.07 -10.98
C PRO A 227 -18.79 -21.48 -9.79
N ILE A 228 -18.70 -22.07 -8.59
CA ILE A 228 -19.36 -21.57 -7.37
C ILE A 228 -18.48 -20.62 -6.54
N GLU A 229 -17.26 -20.36 -6.97
CA GLU A 229 -16.32 -19.49 -6.23
C GLU A 229 -16.91 -18.12 -5.94
N GLY A 230 -17.54 -17.47 -6.92
CA GLY A 230 -18.12 -16.14 -6.74
C GLY A 230 -19.22 -16.10 -5.67
N GLU A 231 -20.09 -17.09 -5.62
CA GLU A 231 -21.14 -17.22 -4.60
C GLU A 231 -20.51 -17.51 -3.21
N PHE A 232 -19.55 -18.39 -3.17
CA PHE A 232 -18.82 -18.74 -1.94
C PHE A 232 -18.14 -17.51 -1.33
N ILE A 233 -17.40 -16.75 -2.13
CA ILE A 233 -16.69 -15.53 -1.69
C ILE A 233 -17.69 -14.44 -1.28
N ALA A 234 -18.77 -14.24 -2.03
CA ALA A 234 -19.79 -13.26 -1.66
C ALA A 234 -20.39 -13.56 -0.29
N LYS A 235 -20.67 -14.84 0.00
CA LYS A 235 -21.17 -15.28 1.30
C LYS A 235 -20.14 -15.06 2.41
N ALA A 236 -18.88 -15.45 2.20
CA ALA A 236 -17.81 -15.26 3.17
C ALA A 236 -17.62 -13.79 3.54
N TYR A 237 -17.60 -12.89 2.55
CA TYR A 237 -17.38 -11.47 2.77
C TYR A 237 -18.60 -10.73 3.38
N THR A 238 -19.80 -11.25 3.28
CA THR A 238 -21.01 -10.63 3.88
C THR A 238 -20.85 -10.48 5.39
N ASP A 239 -20.43 -11.54 6.07
CA ASP A 239 -20.32 -11.60 7.53
C ASP A 239 -18.89 -11.32 8.02
N CYS A 240 -17.93 -11.10 7.11
CA CYS A 240 -16.53 -10.94 7.46
C CYS A 240 -16.27 -9.63 8.21
N PRO A 241 -15.56 -9.64 9.34
CA PRO A 241 -15.20 -8.44 10.08
C PRO A 241 -14.23 -7.57 9.27
N TYR A 242 -14.25 -6.25 9.55
CA TYR A 242 -13.29 -5.30 9.00
C TYR A 242 -12.03 -5.30 9.85
N ILE A 243 -11.01 -6.06 9.46
CA ILE A 243 -9.78 -6.25 10.24
C ILE A 243 -8.52 -6.32 9.35
N SER A 244 -7.43 -5.68 9.79
CA SER A 244 -6.14 -5.78 9.12
C SER A 244 -5.37 -7.04 9.55
N ILE A 245 -4.47 -7.51 8.72
CA ILE A 245 -3.54 -8.59 9.07
C ILE A 245 -2.60 -8.15 10.19
N ASP A 246 -2.24 -6.86 10.23
CA ASP A 246 -1.39 -6.30 11.27
C ASP A 246 -2.00 -6.50 12.65
N SER A 247 -3.19 -5.93 12.91
CA SER A 247 -3.88 -6.04 14.21
C SER A 247 -4.47 -7.42 14.47
N GLY A 248 -4.81 -8.14 13.40
CA GLY A 248 -5.41 -9.47 13.51
C GLY A 248 -4.41 -10.56 13.86
N VAL A 249 -3.23 -10.52 13.28
CA VAL A 249 -2.22 -11.58 13.41
C VAL A 249 -0.85 -11.04 13.80
N MET A 250 -0.28 -10.06 13.07
CA MET A 250 1.12 -9.67 13.24
C MET A 250 1.42 -9.11 14.64
N GLU A 251 0.49 -8.39 15.25
CA GLU A 251 0.62 -7.88 16.63
C GLU A 251 0.50 -8.94 17.72
N LYS A 252 0.00 -10.14 17.37
CA LYS A 252 -0.33 -11.20 18.34
C LYS A 252 0.58 -12.42 18.25
N THR A 253 1.19 -12.63 17.09
CA THR A 253 1.99 -13.83 16.84
C THR A 253 3.38 -13.73 17.46
N ASP A 254 3.89 -14.86 17.95
CA ASP A 254 5.25 -14.99 18.50
C ASP A 254 6.30 -15.29 17.43
N ILE A 255 5.88 -15.58 16.18
CA ILE A 255 6.75 -15.93 15.04
C ILE A 255 6.92 -14.79 14.04
N ALA A 256 6.65 -13.54 14.47
CA ALA A 256 6.91 -12.37 13.64
C ALA A 256 8.40 -12.05 13.54
N TRP A 257 8.90 -11.91 12.32
CA TRP A 257 10.25 -11.49 11.99
C TRP A 257 10.23 -10.30 11.06
N MET A 258 11.31 -9.56 11.02
CA MET A 258 11.46 -8.39 10.18
C MET A 258 12.78 -8.45 9.41
N TYR A 259 12.73 -8.11 8.12
CA TYR A 259 13.93 -7.88 7.30
C TYR A 259 14.18 -6.36 7.19
N PRO A 260 15.32 -5.83 7.69
CA PRO A 260 15.59 -4.39 7.63
C PRO A 260 15.97 -3.97 6.22
N VAL A 261 15.38 -2.86 5.72
CA VAL A 261 15.52 -2.45 4.32
C VAL A 261 15.82 -0.96 4.14
N ARG A 262 16.51 -0.63 3.03
CA ARG A 262 16.89 0.73 2.60
C ARG A 262 16.76 0.93 1.09
N PHE A 263 15.70 0.46 0.47
CA PHE A 263 15.52 0.59 -0.98
C PHE A 263 14.73 1.85 -1.40
N GLY A 264 14.59 2.85 -0.52
CA GLY A 264 13.79 4.04 -0.84
C GLY A 264 12.30 3.71 -0.95
N TRP A 265 11.67 3.32 0.19
CA TRP A 265 10.25 3.03 0.26
C TRP A 265 9.45 4.26 0.66
N GLY A 266 8.29 4.43 0.04
CA GLY A 266 7.29 5.41 0.42
C GLY A 266 5.87 4.94 0.16
N ASP A 267 5.03 4.99 1.20
CA ASP A 267 3.59 5.05 1.03
C ASP A 267 3.24 6.51 0.70
N ILE A 268 3.07 6.83 -0.58
CA ILE A 268 2.63 8.16 -0.98
C ILE A 268 1.17 8.30 -0.56
N GLY A 269 0.94 8.55 0.73
CA GLY A 269 -0.38 8.58 1.33
C GLY A 269 -1.04 9.96 1.36
N THR A 270 -0.29 11.03 1.09
CA THR A 270 -0.75 12.43 1.15
C THR A 270 -0.11 13.28 0.07
N TRP A 271 -0.70 14.45 -0.23
CA TRP A 271 -0.13 15.44 -1.14
C TRP A 271 1.22 15.96 -0.65
N GLU A 272 1.42 16.10 0.66
CA GLU A 272 2.72 16.47 1.25
C GLU A 272 3.77 15.38 0.98
N SER A 273 3.41 14.10 1.13
CA SER A 273 4.34 13.01 0.83
C SER A 273 4.71 12.99 -0.66
N LEU A 274 3.78 13.30 -1.56
CA LEU A 274 4.07 13.46 -2.99
C LEU A 274 5.04 14.62 -3.22
N TYR A 275 4.77 15.80 -2.64
CA TYR A 275 5.68 16.95 -2.75
C TYR A 275 7.12 16.60 -2.32
N ASN A 276 7.26 15.84 -1.23
CA ASN A 276 8.58 15.50 -0.68
C ASN A 276 9.41 14.63 -1.64
N ILE A 277 8.76 13.76 -2.42
CA ILE A 277 9.44 12.83 -3.34
C ILE A 277 9.57 13.36 -4.77
N MET A 278 8.86 14.43 -5.15
CA MET A 278 9.00 15.01 -6.49
C MET A 278 10.45 15.44 -6.72
N PRO A 279 11.11 14.92 -7.79
CA PRO A 279 12.54 15.11 -7.99
C PRO A 279 12.90 16.53 -8.40
N GLU A 280 12.00 17.21 -9.11
CA GLU A 280 12.21 18.55 -9.64
C GLU A 280 11.47 19.59 -8.82
N LYS A 281 12.23 20.47 -8.18
CA LYS A 281 11.74 21.68 -7.54
C LYS A 281 12.52 22.86 -8.04
N ASP A 282 11.85 24.01 -8.23
CA ASP A 282 12.53 25.24 -8.59
C ASP A 282 13.37 25.80 -7.41
N SER A 283 14.07 26.91 -7.64
CA SER A 283 14.94 27.54 -6.63
C SER A 283 14.19 28.02 -5.39
N MET A 284 12.87 28.17 -5.47
CA MET A 284 11.98 28.56 -4.36
C MET A 284 11.32 27.34 -3.70
N GLY A 285 11.69 26.12 -4.10
CA GLY A 285 11.14 24.88 -3.58
C GLY A 285 9.75 24.53 -4.11
N ASN A 286 9.30 25.12 -5.21
CA ASN A 286 8.00 24.77 -5.79
C ASN A 286 8.14 23.51 -6.63
N ALA A 287 7.25 22.53 -6.40
CA ALA A 287 7.13 21.31 -7.18
C ALA A 287 5.92 21.41 -8.11
N MET A 288 6.12 21.31 -9.41
CA MET A 288 5.07 21.61 -10.37
C MET A 288 4.93 20.50 -11.41
N SER A 289 3.74 19.90 -11.48
CA SER A 289 3.33 18.94 -12.49
C SER A 289 2.25 19.57 -13.39
N ALA A 290 2.62 20.66 -14.08
CA ALA A 290 1.79 21.35 -15.06
C ALA A 290 2.67 21.70 -16.26
N GLU A 291 2.10 21.65 -17.50
CA GLU A 291 2.86 21.93 -18.73
C GLU A 291 3.32 23.39 -18.83
N LYS A 292 2.46 24.32 -18.37
CA LYS A 292 2.73 25.77 -18.41
C LYS A 292 2.41 26.40 -17.07
N THR A 293 3.41 27.03 -16.48
CA THR A 293 3.28 27.74 -15.22
C THR A 293 3.80 29.17 -15.32
N LEU A 294 3.13 30.11 -14.65
CA LEU A 294 3.59 31.46 -14.39
C LEU A 294 3.58 31.69 -12.88
N VAL A 295 4.76 31.79 -12.28
CA VAL A 295 4.90 31.83 -10.81
C VAL A 295 5.67 33.07 -10.40
N GLU A 296 5.13 33.84 -9.45
CA GLU A 296 5.75 35.07 -8.93
C GLU A 296 5.56 35.15 -7.41
N ASN A 297 6.61 35.45 -6.65
CA ASN A 297 6.58 35.59 -5.18
C ASN A 297 5.91 34.40 -4.48
N THR A 298 6.27 33.18 -4.88
CA THR A 298 5.62 31.93 -4.45
C THR A 298 6.72 30.92 -4.06
N SER A 299 6.56 30.25 -2.91
CA SER A 299 7.55 29.31 -2.39
C SER A 299 6.91 28.08 -1.75
N GLY A 300 7.58 26.93 -1.88
CA GLY A 300 7.17 25.69 -1.24
C GLY A 300 5.83 25.12 -1.74
N VAL A 301 5.35 25.53 -2.89
CA VAL A 301 4.01 25.17 -3.41
C VAL A 301 4.08 23.84 -4.18
N LEU A 302 3.08 22.98 -3.99
CA LEU A 302 2.80 21.84 -4.84
C LEU A 302 1.74 22.22 -5.86
N VAL A 303 2.05 22.10 -7.15
CA VAL A 303 1.08 22.26 -8.24
C VAL A 303 0.90 20.94 -8.96
N VAL A 304 -0.32 20.44 -9.01
CA VAL A 304 -0.69 19.23 -9.74
C VAL A 304 -1.81 19.55 -10.72
N SER A 305 -1.54 19.43 -12.01
CA SER A 305 -2.51 19.62 -13.09
C SER A 305 -2.32 18.52 -14.13
N PRO A 306 -3.04 17.37 -13.99
CA PRO A 306 -2.98 16.28 -14.95
C PRO A 306 -3.43 16.71 -16.35
N GLU A 307 -4.32 17.70 -16.44
CA GLU A 307 -4.81 18.29 -17.66
C GLU A 307 -3.79 19.27 -18.27
N LYS A 308 -2.98 18.80 -19.21
CA LYS A 308 -1.89 19.56 -19.84
C LYS A 308 -2.30 20.75 -20.71
N LYS A 309 -3.53 21.25 -20.59
CA LYS A 309 -4.07 22.29 -21.49
C LYS A 309 -4.16 23.69 -20.86
N LYS A 310 -3.95 23.80 -19.53
CA LYS A 310 -4.13 25.06 -18.81
C LYS A 310 -2.79 25.72 -18.51
N LEU A 311 -2.76 27.05 -18.57
CA LEU A 311 -1.73 27.85 -17.91
C LEU A 311 -2.11 27.99 -16.45
N ILE A 312 -1.25 27.56 -15.54
CA ILE A 312 -1.40 27.77 -14.10
C ILE A 312 -0.59 29.00 -13.69
N ALA A 313 -1.28 30.08 -13.32
CA ALA A 313 -0.65 31.31 -12.88
C ALA A 313 -0.85 31.50 -11.37
N ILE A 314 0.26 31.60 -10.62
CA ILE A 314 0.26 31.70 -9.15
C ILE A 314 1.13 32.85 -8.71
N LYS A 315 0.60 33.70 -7.81
CA LYS A 315 1.34 34.78 -7.21
C LYS A 315 1.08 34.89 -5.71
N GLY A 316 2.15 34.93 -4.91
CA GLY A 316 2.07 35.24 -3.49
C GLY A 316 1.57 34.10 -2.60
N LEU A 317 1.72 32.82 -3.01
CA LEU A 317 1.41 31.66 -2.18
C LEU A 317 2.68 31.09 -1.54
N GLU A 318 2.56 30.66 -0.28
CA GLU A 318 3.63 30.01 0.48
C GLU A 318 3.08 28.74 1.15
N ASP A 319 3.75 27.59 0.92
CA ASP A 319 3.38 26.28 1.50
C ASP A 319 1.94 25.81 1.22
N TYR A 320 1.44 26.08 0.03
CA TYR A 320 0.12 25.64 -0.43
C TYR A 320 0.21 24.47 -1.41
N MET A 321 -0.89 23.75 -1.56
CA MET A 321 -1.13 22.87 -2.72
C MET A 321 -2.22 23.46 -3.60
N VAL A 322 -2.01 23.34 -4.91
CA VAL A 322 -2.94 23.72 -5.97
C VAL A 322 -3.14 22.50 -6.85
N ILE A 323 -4.30 21.88 -6.72
CA ILE A 323 -4.63 20.65 -7.46
C ILE A 323 -5.77 20.99 -8.42
N ASP A 324 -5.47 21.00 -9.70
CA ASP A 324 -6.39 21.37 -10.77
C ASP A 324 -6.70 20.16 -11.64
N THR A 325 -7.95 19.74 -11.67
CA THR A 325 -8.47 18.70 -12.56
C THR A 325 -9.46 19.31 -13.55
N GLU A 326 -10.06 18.50 -14.41
CA GLU A 326 -11.04 18.98 -15.38
C GLU A 326 -12.24 19.68 -14.71
N ASP A 327 -12.70 19.14 -13.58
CA ASP A 327 -13.95 19.49 -12.92
C ASP A 327 -13.80 20.04 -11.48
N VAL A 328 -12.60 19.99 -10.90
CA VAL A 328 -12.35 20.43 -9.52
C VAL A 328 -11.02 21.16 -9.41
N LEU A 329 -11.04 22.28 -8.72
CA LEU A 329 -9.85 23.01 -8.26
C LEU A 329 -9.80 23.01 -6.73
N VAL A 330 -8.68 22.53 -6.18
CA VAL A 330 -8.38 22.59 -4.74
C VAL A 330 -7.21 23.50 -4.49
N ILE A 331 -7.37 24.42 -3.57
CA ILE A 331 -6.28 25.28 -3.05
C ILE A 331 -6.36 25.23 -1.53
N CYS A 332 -5.35 24.68 -0.87
CA CYS A 332 -5.27 24.66 0.59
C CYS A 332 -3.81 24.55 1.06
N PRO A 333 -3.53 24.80 2.35
CA PRO A 333 -2.21 24.58 2.92
C PRO A 333 -1.72 23.15 2.66
N LYS A 334 -0.45 22.98 2.35
CA LYS A 334 0.17 21.68 2.03
C LYS A 334 0.18 20.72 3.23
N ASP A 335 0.46 21.24 4.44
CA ASP A 335 0.38 20.50 5.72
C ASP A 335 -1.01 20.63 6.36
N ASP A 336 -2.05 20.25 5.63
CA ASP A 336 -3.41 20.24 6.18
C ASP A 336 -3.77 18.86 6.76
N LYS A 337 -3.57 18.70 8.07
CA LYS A 337 -3.94 17.47 8.80
C LYS A 337 -5.45 17.19 8.78
N LYS A 338 -6.27 18.20 8.52
CA LYS A 338 -7.74 18.09 8.41
C LYS A 338 -8.24 17.94 6.98
N PHE A 339 -7.33 17.86 6.01
CA PHE A 339 -7.72 17.69 4.60
C PHE A 339 -8.69 16.53 4.40
N LYS A 340 -8.45 15.39 5.08
CA LYS A 340 -9.35 14.24 5.04
C LYS A 340 -10.76 14.58 5.57
N ASP A 341 -10.85 15.37 6.62
CA ASP A 341 -12.13 15.80 7.20
C ASP A 341 -12.84 16.79 6.28
N PHE A 342 -12.09 17.72 5.67
CA PHE A 342 -12.59 18.65 4.66
C PHE A 342 -13.20 17.89 3.47
N ILE A 343 -12.50 16.93 2.88
CA ILE A 343 -13.02 16.17 1.75
C ILE A 343 -14.14 15.18 2.11
N SER A 344 -14.33 14.88 3.41
CA SER A 344 -15.46 14.05 3.83
C SER A 344 -16.82 14.70 3.50
N GLY A 345 -16.87 16.03 3.45
CA GLY A 345 -18.04 16.81 3.01
C GLY A 345 -18.49 16.54 1.57
N ILE A 346 -17.59 16.01 0.72
CA ILE A 346 -17.92 15.59 -0.66
C ILE A 346 -18.87 14.38 -0.70
N GLY A 347 -19.02 13.68 0.43
CA GLY A 347 -20.01 12.63 0.59
C GLY A 347 -21.48 13.13 0.63
N MET A 348 -21.71 14.44 0.63
CA MET A 348 -23.05 15.01 0.52
C MET A 348 -23.65 14.77 -0.88
N PRO A 349 -24.97 14.53 -1.00
CA PRO A 349 -25.60 14.21 -2.27
C PRO A 349 -25.34 15.22 -3.39
N GLU A 350 -25.21 16.50 -3.06
CA GLU A 350 -24.95 17.59 -4.01
C GLU A 350 -23.56 17.52 -4.68
N TYR A 351 -22.61 16.83 -4.03
CA TYR A 351 -21.22 16.69 -4.52
C TYR A 351 -20.89 15.26 -5.01
N GLU A 352 -21.88 14.36 -5.08
CA GLU A 352 -21.66 12.94 -5.39
C GLU A 352 -20.90 12.72 -6.71
N LYS A 353 -21.15 13.56 -7.72
CA LYS A 353 -20.45 13.48 -9.01
C LYS A 353 -18.95 13.78 -8.94
N TYR A 354 -18.49 14.38 -7.86
CA TYR A 354 -17.06 14.71 -7.65
C TYR A 354 -16.32 13.70 -6.74
N ARG A 355 -17.01 12.63 -6.35
CA ARG A 355 -16.52 11.62 -5.40
C ARG A 355 -15.62 10.52 -5.99
#